data_66faa1e3e7cdb9398b18da43e7fbb574
#
_entry.id   66faa1e3e7cdb9398b18da43e7fbb574
#
_cell.length_a   1.000
_cell.length_b   1.000
_cell.length_c   1.000
_cell.angle_alpha   90.00
_cell.angle_beta   90.00
_cell.angle_gamma   90.00
#
_symmetry.space_group_name_H-M   'P 1'
#
loop_
_entity.id
_entity.type
_entity.pdbx_description
1 polymer ?
#
loop_
_entity_poly.entity_id
_entity_poly.type
_entity_poly.pdbx_seq_one_letter_code
_entity_poly.pdbx_strand_id
1 'polypeptide(L)'
;FALFLIKKKQKYEIYFIGLLFILVDVLIFISGERSAFFFLNLSTVFIIILIKEYQKFRFVTFIIAIICIIIMSLNSSKMTERMFKGPAKNMGLIKTSHEKTIFSEAHDNLIRTSYNMFKEKPIFGHGPKMFRVLCNDKKYEAVERRSCRTHPHNFYIQLLAETGIIGFLFLFGAFCYVLYTAFKQFKCILLKQK
;
A
#
# COMPACT_ATOMS: atom_id res chain seq x y z
N PHE A 1 -16.21 -6.20 7.52
CA PHE A 1 -16.70 -4.94 8.15
C PHE A 1 -17.72 -4.22 7.26
N ALA A 2 -17.48 -4.06 5.96
CA ALA A 2 -18.45 -3.46 5.02
C ALA A 2 -19.77 -4.25 4.91
N LEU A 3 -19.75 -5.55 5.13
CA LEU A 3 -20.94 -6.42 5.11
C LEU A 3 -22.03 -6.02 6.13
N PHE A 4 -21.69 -5.26 7.16
CA PHE A 4 -22.70 -4.71 8.09
C PHE A 4 -23.70 -3.76 7.44
N LEU A 5 -23.37 -3.21 6.26
CA LEU A 5 -24.20 -2.23 5.54
C LEU A 5 -25.32 -2.88 4.72
N ILE A 6 -25.21 -4.17 4.41
CA ILE A 6 -26.06 -4.79 3.39
C ILE A 6 -27.42 -5.26 3.93
N LYS A 7 -27.54 -5.64 5.20
CA LYS A 7 -28.77 -6.14 5.79
C LYS A 7 -28.72 -6.09 7.34
N LYS A 8 -29.90 -5.94 7.97
CA LYS A 8 -30.01 -6.08 9.44
C LYS A 8 -29.56 -7.50 9.82
N LYS A 9 -28.46 -7.60 10.58
CA LYS A 9 -27.79 -8.85 10.94
C LYS A 9 -28.30 -9.43 12.24
N GLN A 10 -28.36 -10.76 12.33
CA GLN A 10 -28.56 -11.44 13.60
C GLN A 10 -27.29 -11.35 14.46
N LYS A 11 -27.43 -11.42 15.78
CA LYS A 11 -26.31 -11.23 16.72
C LYS A 11 -25.13 -12.17 16.42
N TYR A 12 -25.37 -13.45 16.12
CA TYR A 12 -24.32 -14.42 15.81
C TYR A 12 -23.54 -14.05 14.52
N GLU A 13 -24.22 -13.51 13.50
CA GLU A 13 -23.55 -13.06 12.27
C GLU A 13 -22.57 -11.91 12.54
N ILE A 14 -22.94 -11.01 13.45
CA ILE A 14 -22.09 -9.88 13.84
C ILE A 14 -20.82 -10.38 14.52
N TYR A 15 -20.95 -11.31 15.49
CA TYR A 15 -19.79 -11.88 16.17
C TYR A 15 -18.91 -12.71 15.22
N PHE A 16 -19.52 -13.47 14.31
CA PHE A 16 -18.77 -14.22 13.30
C PHE A 16 -17.96 -13.31 12.38
N ILE A 17 -18.54 -12.20 11.88
CA ILE A 17 -17.83 -11.23 11.05
C ILE A 17 -16.69 -10.55 11.85
N GLY A 18 -16.91 -10.25 13.13
CA GLY A 18 -15.87 -9.71 14.00
C GLY A 18 -14.70 -10.69 14.17
N LEU A 19 -15.00 -11.95 14.46
CA LEU A 19 -13.98 -13.00 14.55
C LEU A 19 -13.20 -13.17 13.24
N LEU A 20 -13.91 -13.22 12.11
CA LEU A 20 -13.29 -13.34 10.79
C LEU A 20 -12.35 -12.16 10.51
N PHE A 21 -12.74 -10.94 10.90
CA PHE A 21 -11.87 -9.77 10.75
C PHE A 21 -10.59 -9.92 11.57
N ILE A 22 -10.69 -10.33 12.85
CA ILE A 22 -9.51 -10.53 13.70
C ILE A 22 -8.57 -11.58 13.08
N LEU A 23 -9.11 -12.70 12.62
CA LEU A 23 -8.32 -13.77 11.99
C LEU A 23 -7.61 -13.27 10.73
N VAL A 24 -8.31 -12.56 9.86
CA VAL A 24 -7.74 -12.02 8.60
C VAL A 24 -6.63 -11.02 8.90
N ASP A 25 -6.83 -10.09 9.83
CA ASP A 25 -5.83 -9.07 10.17
C ASP A 25 -4.57 -9.70 10.76
N VAL A 26 -4.73 -10.66 11.67
CA VAL A 26 -3.62 -11.43 12.24
C VAL A 26 -2.89 -12.25 11.17
N LEU A 27 -3.61 -12.91 10.25
CA LEU A 27 -2.99 -13.66 9.15
C LEU A 27 -2.19 -12.77 8.21
N ILE A 28 -2.71 -11.58 7.87
CA ILE A 28 -1.99 -10.59 7.05
C ILE A 28 -0.72 -10.13 7.78
N PHE A 29 -0.79 -9.90 9.09
CA PHE A 29 0.40 -9.57 9.88
C PHE A 29 1.44 -10.69 9.86
N ILE A 30 1.03 -11.95 10.05
CA ILE A 30 1.90 -13.14 10.02
C ILE A 30 2.54 -13.31 8.64
N SER A 31 1.80 -13.07 7.55
CA SER A 31 2.33 -13.18 6.18
C SER A 31 3.45 -12.17 5.91
N GLY A 32 3.52 -11.09 6.69
CA GLY A 32 4.49 -10.02 6.53
C GLY A 32 4.21 -9.09 5.37
N GLU A 33 2.97 -9.07 4.87
CA GLU A 33 2.51 -8.19 3.80
C GLU A 33 2.16 -6.80 4.34
N ARG A 34 3.19 -5.96 4.45
CA ARG A 34 3.11 -4.61 5.07
C ARG A 34 2.06 -3.70 4.44
N SER A 35 1.99 -3.70 3.11
CA SER A 35 1.02 -2.86 2.38
C SER A 35 -0.41 -3.29 2.64
N ALA A 36 -0.69 -4.60 2.58
CA ALA A 36 -2.01 -5.15 2.88
C ALA A 36 -2.42 -4.84 4.33
N PHE A 37 -1.50 -5.05 5.28
CA PHE A 37 -1.71 -4.72 6.69
C PHE A 37 -2.05 -3.24 6.89
N PHE A 38 -1.25 -2.34 6.33
CA PHE A 38 -1.47 -0.91 6.43
C PHE A 38 -2.84 -0.49 5.87
N PHE A 39 -3.16 -0.90 4.64
CA PHE A 39 -4.42 -0.48 4.00
C PHE A 39 -5.65 -1.11 4.62
N LEU A 40 -5.58 -2.35 5.13
CA LEU A 40 -6.68 -2.97 5.87
C LEU A 40 -6.99 -2.17 7.14
N ASN A 41 -5.97 -1.86 7.94
CA ASN A 41 -6.14 -1.14 9.19
C ASN A 41 -6.60 0.31 8.94
N LEU A 42 -6.01 1.01 7.96
CA LEU A 42 -6.43 2.34 7.56
C LEU A 42 -7.90 2.37 7.11
N SER A 43 -8.31 1.44 6.25
CA SER A 43 -9.71 1.31 5.80
C SER A 43 -10.66 1.01 6.96
N THR A 44 -10.23 0.20 7.91
CA THR A 44 -11.02 -0.11 9.12
C THR A 44 -11.24 1.13 9.98
N VAL A 45 -10.21 1.95 10.18
CA VAL A 45 -10.33 3.23 10.90
C VAL A 45 -11.33 4.15 10.20
N PHE A 46 -11.23 4.30 8.87
CA PHE A 46 -12.19 5.11 8.11
C PHE A 46 -13.63 4.58 8.25
N ILE A 47 -13.84 3.28 8.15
CA ILE A 47 -15.16 2.66 8.31
C ILE A 47 -15.72 2.92 9.72
N ILE A 48 -14.88 2.82 10.76
CA ILE A 48 -15.31 3.09 12.15
C ILE A 48 -15.72 4.54 12.32
N ILE A 49 -14.98 5.49 11.73
CA ILE A 49 -15.27 6.92 11.85
C ILE A 49 -16.54 7.32 11.07
N LEU A 50 -16.66 6.83 9.83
CA LEU A 50 -17.70 7.31 8.92
C LEU A 50 -19.05 6.61 9.09
N ILE A 51 -19.07 5.36 9.60
CA ILE A 51 -20.27 4.54 9.68
C ILE A 51 -20.66 4.29 11.12
N LYS A 52 -21.76 4.91 11.55
CA LYS A 52 -22.25 4.85 12.95
C LYS A 52 -22.86 3.49 13.33
N GLU A 53 -23.39 2.75 12.36
CA GLU A 53 -23.98 1.43 12.63
C GLU A 53 -22.93 0.46 13.17
N TYR A 54 -23.25 -0.16 14.31
CA TYR A 54 -22.34 -1.08 15.03
C TYR A 54 -20.95 -0.50 15.34
N GLN A 55 -20.80 0.82 15.40
CA GLN A 55 -19.50 1.50 15.57
C GLN A 55 -18.74 0.99 16.81
N LYS A 56 -19.43 0.90 17.96
CA LYS A 56 -18.82 0.40 19.21
C LYS A 56 -18.28 -1.03 19.05
N PHE A 57 -19.06 -1.90 18.42
CA PHE A 57 -18.65 -3.28 18.18
C PHE A 57 -17.42 -3.36 17.25
N ARG A 58 -17.41 -2.60 16.13
CA ARG A 58 -16.26 -2.53 15.22
C ARG A 58 -15.02 -2.02 15.93
N PHE A 59 -15.17 -0.98 16.76
CA PHE A 59 -14.06 -0.43 17.53
C PHE A 59 -13.48 -1.47 18.50
N VAL A 60 -14.31 -2.15 19.27
CA VAL A 60 -13.86 -3.22 20.19
C VAL A 60 -13.17 -4.36 19.41
N THR A 61 -13.75 -4.81 18.31
CA THR A 61 -13.16 -5.86 17.46
C THR A 61 -11.79 -5.44 16.92
N PHE A 62 -11.66 -4.19 16.49
CA PHE A 62 -10.39 -3.63 16.01
C PHE A 62 -9.34 -3.59 17.12
N ILE A 63 -9.70 -3.14 18.32
CA ILE A 63 -8.79 -3.14 19.48
C ILE A 63 -8.34 -4.56 19.82
N ILE A 64 -9.23 -5.56 19.81
CA ILE A 64 -8.87 -6.96 20.04
C ILE A 64 -7.85 -7.43 18.99
N ALA A 65 -8.06 -7.13 17.70
CA ALA A 65 -7.13 -7.48 16.64
C ALA A 65 -5.73 -6.87 16.89
N ILE A 66 -5.67 -5.59 17.23
CA ILE A 66 -4.41 -4.91 17.55
C ILE A 66 -3.72 -5.54 18.79
N ILE A 67 -4.47 -5.88 19.83
CA ILE A 67 -3.89 -6.56 21.02
C ILE A 67 -3.30 -7.93 20.63
N CYS A 68 -3.99 -8.73 19.82
CA CYS A 68 -3.48 -9.99 19.31
C CYS A 68 -2.17 -9.79 18.52
N ILE A 69 -2.11 -8.77 17.65
CA ILE A 69 -0.92 -8.44 16.86
C ILE A 69 0.24 -8.02 17.77
N ILE A 70 -0.01 -7.20 18.79
CA ILE A 70 1.01 -6.79 19.76
C ILE A 70 1.57 -8.01 20.50
N ILE A 71 0.71 -8.90 21.00
CA ILE A 71 1.14 -10.13 21.69
C ILE A 71 2.02 -10.97 20.76
N MET A 72 1.62 -11.16 19.51
CA MET A 72 2.41 -11.92 18.53
C MET A 72 3.74 -11.23 18.19
N SER A 73 3.73 -9.90 18.07
CA SER A 73 4.94 -9.12 17.83
C SER A 73 5.95 -9.25 18.98
N LEU A 74 5.48 -9.24 20.21
CA LEU A 74 6.34 -9.42 21.40
C LEU A 74 6.95 -10.83 21.48
N ASN A 75 6.21 -11.84 21.03
CA ASN A 75 6.65 -13.24 21.04
C ASN A 75 7.53 -13.63 19.83
N SER A 76 7.63 -12.79 18.78
CA SER A 76 8.39 -13.11 17.57
C SER A 76 9.25 -11.93 17.12
N SER A 77 10.54 -11.99 17.46
CA SER A 77 11.52 -11.01 17.01
C SER A 77 11.62 -10.91 15.47
N LYS A 78 11.44 -12.04 14.78
CA LYS A 78 11.45 -12.10 13.29
C LYS A 78 10.29 -11.31 12.67
N MET A 79 9.09 -11.41 13.23
CA MET A 79 7.93 -10.64 12.74
C MET A 79 8.10 -9.15 13.02
N THR A 80 8.56 -8.81 14.22
CA THR A 80 8.85 -7.42 14.61
C THR A 80 9.91 -6.80 13.71
N GLU A 81 10.99 -7.52 13.41
CA GLU A 81 12.03 -7.06 12.49
C GLU A 81 11.44 -6.82 11.09
N ARG A 82 10.69 -7.77 10.56
CA ARG A 82 10.11 -7.71 9.21
C ARG A 82 9.07 -6.60 9.07
N MET A 83 8.17 -6.45 10.04
CA MET A 83 7.02 -5.53 9.94
C MET A 83 7.37 -4.09 10.34
N PHE A 84 8.21 -3.90 11.35
CA PHE A 84 8.45 -2.60 11.96
C PHE A 84 9.91 -2.14 11.88
N LYS A 85 10.86 -2.93 12.38
CA LYS A 85 12.26 -2.49 12.50
C LYS A 85 12.94 -2.34 11.15
N GLY A 86 12.72 -3.25 10.20
CA GLY A 86 13.30 -3.18 8.87
C GLY A 86 12.88 -1.90 8.13
N PRO A 87 11.58 -1.57 8.01
CA PRO A 87 11.14 -0.29 7.47
C PRO A 87 11.68 0.92 8.22
N ALA A 88 11.67 0.90 9.56
CA ALA A 88 12.19 2.00 10.36
C ALA A 88 13.70 2.24 10.16
N LYS A 89 14.48 1.16 9.98
CA LYS A 89 15.91 1.26 9.60
C LYS A 89 16.06 1.89 8.21
N ASN A 90 15.30 1.42 7.23
CA ASN A 90 15.37 1.93 5.85
C ASN A 90 14.98 3.42 5.77
N MET A 91 14.01 3.85 6.56
CA MET A 91 13.60 5.27 6.66
C MET A 91 14.57 6.13 7.49
N GLY A 92 15.63 5.54 8.07
CA GLY A 92 16.59 6.27 8.93
C GLY A 92 16.02 6.71 10.27
N LEU A 93 14.91 6.13 10.72
CA LEU A 93 14.31 6.37 12.03
C LEU A 93 15.10 5.68 13.16
N ILE A 94 15.81 4.61 12.81
CA ILE A 94 16.73 3.89 13.70
C ILE A 94 18.14 4.07 13.12
N LYS A 95 19.09 4.51 13.96
CA LYS A 95 20.51 4.72 13.56
C LYS A 95 21.07 3.42 12.98
N THR A 96 21.46 3.45 11.72
CA THR A 96 22.21 2.41 11.02
C THR A 96 23.31 3.07 10.20
N SER A 97 24.38 2.33 9.95
CA SER A 97 25.53 2.75 9.14
C SER A 97 25.24 2.89 7.65
N HIS A 98 24.01 2.63 7.21
CA HIS A 98 23.61 2.71 5.80
C HIS A 98 22.98 4.06 5.47
N GLU A 99 23.19 4.49 4.23
CA GLU A 99 22.56 5.68 3.63
C GLU A 99 21.04 5.63 3.79
N LYS A 100 20.45 6.76 4.16
CA LYS A 100 19.00 6.88 4.35
C LYS A 100 18.31 6.70 2.99
N THR A 101 17.61 5.60 2.81
CA THR A 101 16.79 5.36 1.62
C THR A 101 15.32 5.25 2.03
N ILE A 102 14.44 5.94 1.30
CA ILE A 102 12.98 5.84 1.50
C ILE A 102 12.51 4.42 1.12
N PHE A 103 13.21 3.79 0.18
CA PHE A 103 12.95 2.43 -0.31
C PHE A 103 14.10 1.50 0.10
N SER A 104 13.86 0.19 0.08
CA SER A 104 14.97 -0.76 0.18
C SER A 104 15.92 -0.57 -1.01
N GLU A 105 17.20 -0.84 -0.83
CA GLU A 105 18.24 -0.72 -1.88
C GLU A 105 17.80 -1.38 -3.20
N ALA A 106 17.19 -2.56 -3.12
CA ALA A 106 16.68 -3.26 -4.30
C ALA A 106 15.59 -2.48 -5.04
N HIS A 107 14.65 -1.84 -4.32
CA HIS A 107 13.61 -1.02 -4.94
C HIS A 107 14.17 0.29 -5.50
N ASP A 108 15.12 0.91 -4.80
CA ASP A 108 15.77 2.14 -5.24
C ASP A 108 16.48 1.93 -6.58
N ASN A 109 17.23 0.82 -6.71
CA ASN A 109 17.91 0.46 -7.97
C ASN A 109 16.92 0.27 -9.13
N LEU A 110 15.80 -0.41 -8.90
CA LEU A 110 14.76 -0.59 -9.92
C LEU A 110 14.10 0.73 -10.33
N ILE A 111 13.85 1.62 -9.37
CA ILE A 111 13.30 2.96 -9.63
C ILE A 111 14.27 3.80 -10.43
N ARG A 112 15.56 3.82 -10.08
CA ARG A 112 16.61 4.55 -10.81
C ARG A 112 16.77 4.05 -12.24
N THR A 113 16.75 2.73 -12.44
CA THR A 113 16.79 2.13 -13.79
C THR A 113 15.60 2.56 -14.63
N SER A 114 14.38 2.51 -14.07
CA SER A 114 13.17 2.99 -14.75
C SER A 114 13.25 4.48 -15.07
N TYR A 115 13.79 5.28 -14.16
CA TYR A 115 13.98 6.71 -14.36
C TYR A 115 15.01 7.00 -15.47
N ASN A 116 16.09 6.22 -15.57
CA ASN A 116 17.06 6.33 -16.68
C ASN A 116 16.41 6.03 -18.02
N MET A 117 15.54 5.01 -18.09
CA MET A 117 14.73 4.73 -19.27
C MET A 117 13.81 5.90 -19.62
N PHE A 118 13.08 6.44 -18.63
CA PHE A 118 12.19 7.60 -18.84
C PHE A 118 12.94 8.81 -19.38
N LYS A 119 14.14 9.12 -18.86
CA LYS A 119 14.95 10.27 -19.34
C LYS A 119 15.30 10.18 -20.83
N GLU A 120 15.47 8.99 -21.36
CA GLU A 120 15.76 8.83 -22.77
C GLU A 120 14.55 9.04 -23.68
N LYS A 121 13.38 8.51 -23.27
CA LYS A 121 12.14 8.63 -24.05
C LYS A 121 11.00 9.22 -23.20
N PRO A 122 11.07 10.50 -22.85
CA PRO A 122 10.16 11.08 -21.85
C PRO A 122 8.71 11.24 -22.36
N ILE A 123 8.49 11.36 -23.67
CA ILE A 123 7.16 11.68 -24.22
C ILE A 123 6.30 10.40 -24.35
N PHE A 124 6.78 9.40 -25.08
CA PHE A 124 6.04 8.18 -25.39
C PHE A 124 6.56 6.93 -24.68
N GLY A 125 7.68 7.02 -23.96
CA GLY A 125 8.32 5.88 -23.31
C GLY A 125 8.93 4.88 -24.30
N HIS A 126 9.28 3.71 -23.78
CA HIS A 126 9.91 2.62 -24.54
C HIS A 126 8.90 1.60 -25.10
N GLY A 127 7.65 1.70 -24.74
CA GLY A 127 6.59 0.75 -25.05
C GLY A 127 6.19 -0.12 -23.86
N PRO A 128 4.97 -0.70 -23.88
CA PRO A 128 4.48 -1.56 -22.82
C PRO A 128 5.38 -2.77 -22.58
N LYS A 129 5.61 -3.11 -21.31
CA LYS A 129 6.42 -4.25 -20.86
C LYS A 129 7.92 -4.18 -21.24
N MET A 130 8.40 -3.05 -21.75
CA MET A 130 9.80 -2.90 -22.16
C MET A 130 10.76 -2.80 -20.98
N PHE A 131 10.31 -2.48 -19.76
CA PHE A 131 11.17 -2.49 -18.59
C PHE A 131 11.91 -3.82 -18.44
N ARG A 132 11.20 -4.96 -18.47
CA ARG A 132 11.80 -6.31 -18.33
C ARG A 132 12.82 -6.68 -19.40
N VAL A 133 12.76 -6.03 -20.55
CA VAL A 133 13.64 -6.29 -21.68
C VAL A 133 14.89 -5.42 -21.60
N LEU A 134 14.72 -4.15 -21.24
CA LEU A 134 15.78 -3.14 -21.31
C LEU A 134 16.51 -2.94 -19.97
N CYS A 135 15.98 -3.40 -18.85
CA CYS A 135 16.57 -3.16 -17.53
C CYS A 135 17.96 -3.79 -17.34
N ASN A 136 18.36 -4.75 -18.19
CA ASN A 136 19.72 -5.32 -18.20
C ASN A 136 20.68 -4.59 -19.14
N ASP A 137 20.20 -3.59 -19.88
CA ASP A 137 21.10 -2.79 -20.72
C ASP A 137 21.92 -1.88 -19.80
N LYS A 138 23.26 -1.95 -19.95
CA LYS A 138 24.22 -1.12 -19.19
C LYS A 138 23.91 0.36 -19.22
N LYS A 139 23.23 0.83 -20.26
CA LYS A 139 22.80 2.21 -20.43
C LYS A 139 21.80 2.66 -19.36
N TYR A 140 20.96 1.75 -18.89
CA TYR A 140 19.88 2.06 -17.93
C TYR A 140 20.18 1.54 -16.52
N GLU A 141 21.04 0.54 -16.41
CA GLU A 141 21.37 -0.09 -15.14
C GLU A 141 21.84 0.92 -14.09
N ALA A 142 21.16 1.00 -12.95
CA ALA A 142 21.60 1.84 -11.83
C ALA A 142 22.77 1.20 -11.06
N VAL A 143 22.73 -0.14 -10.90
CA VAL A 143 23.77 -0.95 -10.28
C VAL A 143 23.88 -2.27 -11.02
N GLU A 144 25.09 -2.66 -11.39
CA GLU A 144 25.37 -3.87 -12.17
C GLU A 144 24.69 -5.11 -11.57
N ARG A 145 23.93 -5.85 -12.41
CA ARG A 145 23.22 -7.10 -12.10
C ARG A 145 22.17 -7.05 -10.98
N ARG A 146 21.83 -5.87 -10.43
CA ARG A 146 20.85 -5.72 -9.34
C ARG A 146 19.66 -4.84 -9.72
N SER A 147 19.62 -4.32 -10.93
CA SER A 147 18.69 -3.29 -11.37
C SER A 147 17.58 -3.82 -12.27
N CYS A 148 17.47 -5.15 -12.46
CA CYS A 148 16.51 -5.76 -13.36
C CYS A 148 15.62 -6.81 -12.69
N ARG A 149 14.32 -6.71 -12.97
CA ARG A 149 13.25 -7.63 -12.57
C ARG A 149 12.18 -7.62 -13.65
N THR A 150 11.12 -8.38 -13.44
CA THR A 150 9.95 -8.35 -14.35
C THR A 150 9.24 -7.01 -14.39
N HIS A 151 9.34 -6.24 -13.29
CA HIS A 151 8.76 -4.92 -13.12
C HIS A 151 9.48 -4.16 -11.97
N PRO A 152 9.44 -2.82 -11.93
CA PRO A 152 10.21 -2.03 -10.97
C PRO A 152 9.56 -1.92 -9.59
N HIS A 153 8.49 -2.67 -9.29
CA HIS A 153 7.71 -2.63 -8.04
C HIS A 153 7.15 -1.24 -7.68
N ASN A 154 7.11 -0.34 -8.64
CA ASN A 154 6.47 0.96 -8.55
C ASN A 154 5.77 1.24 -9.88
N PHE A 155 4.44 1.21 -9.86
CA PHE A 155 3.62 1.35 -11.06
C PHE A 155 3.78 2.71 -11.74
N TYR A 156 3.94 3.77 -10.98
CA TYR A 156 4.04 5.13 -11.54
C TYR A 156 5.33 5.31 -12.35
N ILE A 157 6.45 4.87 -11.82
CA ILE A 157 7.73 4.98 -12.53
C ILE A 157 7.80 4.01 -13.71
N GLN A 158 7.16 2.83 -13.58
CA GLN A 158 7.01 1.89 -14.70
C GLN A 158 6.23 2.53 -15.84
N LEU A 159 5.10 3.17 -15.52
CA LEU A 159 4.28 3.83 -16.52
C LEU A 159 5.05 4.95 -17.23
N LEU A 160 5.80 5.76 -16.48
CA LEU A 160 6.67 6.78 -17.06
C LEU A 160 7.73 6.18 -18.00
N ALA A 161 8.40 5.11 -17.60
CA ALA A 161 9.42 4.46 -18.42
C ALA A 161 8.85 3.82 -19.69
N GLU A 162 7.67 3.20 -19.59
CA GLU A 162 7.06 2.42 -20.66
C GLU A 162 6.16 3.25 -21.58
N THR A 163 5.41 4.23 -21.07
CA THR A 163 4.44 5.02 -21.86
C THR A 163 4.72 6.52 -21.88
N GLY A 164 5.79 6.93 -21.19
CA GLY A 164 6.17 8.35 -21.09
C GLY A 164 5.16 9.20 -20.33
N ILE A 165 5.34 10.49 -20.45
CA ILE A 165 4.49 11.48 -19.77
C ILE A 165 3.04 11.43 -20.27
N ILE A 166 2.81 11.09 -21.54
CA ILE A 166 1.47 11.04 -22.12
C ILE A 166 0.64 9.95 -21.45
N GLY A 167 1.15 8.71 -21.36
CA GLY A 167 0.45 7.64 -20.68
C GLY A 167 0.29 7.89 -19.18
N PHE A 168 1.31 8.48 -18.54
CA PHE A 168 1.24 8.87 -17.14
C PHE A 168 0.14 9.91 -16.88
N LEU A 169 0.06 10.98 -17.69
CA LEU A 169 -0.95 12.03 -17.52
C LEU A 169 -2.37 11.51 -17.73
N PHE A 170 -2.57 10.55 -18.63
CA PHE A 170 -3.87 9.92 -18.81
C PHE A 170 -4.33 9.21 -17.52
N LEU A 171 -3.47 8.39 -16.92
CA LEU A 171 -3.81 7.70 -15.67
C LEU A 171 -3.94 8.68 -14.50
N PHE A 172 -3.03 9.65 -14.40
CA PHE A 172 -3.06 10.68 -13.36
C PHE A 172 -4.34 11.52 -13.43
N GLY A 173 -4.76 11.88 -14.65
CA GLY A 173 -6.03 12.59 -14.88
C GLY A 173 -7.24 11.76 -14.43
N ALA A 174 -7.27 10.47 -14.73
CA ALA A 174 -8.32 9.56 -14.26
C ALA A 174 -8.33 9.48 -12.72
N PHE A 175 -7.17 9.38 -12.09
CA PHE A 175 -7.04 9.38 -10.62
C PHE A 175 -7.55 10.71 -10.01
N CYS A 176 -7.16 11.86 -10.56
CA CYS A 176 -7.64 13.16 -10.12
C CYS A 176 -9.17 13.29 -10.26
N TYR A 177 -9.74 12.77 -11.35
CA TYR A 177 -11.19 12.76 -11.57
C TYR A 177 -11.91 11.92 -10.50
N VAL A 178 -11.40 10.73 -10.18
CA VAL A 178 -11.95 9.88 -9.11
C VAL A 178 -11.87 10.58 -7.76
N LEU A 179 -10.74 11.19 -7.43
CA LEU A 179 -10.58 11.94 -6.18
C LEU A 179 -11.55 13.13 -6.11
N TYR A 180 -11.70 13.88 -7.19
CA TYR A 180 -12.64 15.00 -7.26
C TYR A 180 -14.08 14.55 -7.03
N THR A 181 -14.52 13.47 -7.68
CA THR A 181 -15.87 12.93 -7.51
C THR A 181 -16.10 12.38 -6.10
N ALA A 182 -15.13 11.67 -5.54
CA ALA A 182 -15.17 11.17 -4.17
C ALA A 182 -15.28 12.33 -3.15
N PHE A 183 -14.48 13.38 -3.33
CA PHE A 183 -14.50 14.55 -2.47
C PHE A 183 -15.84 15.31 -2.57
N LYS A 184 -16.39 15.46 -3.78
CA LYS A 184 -17.70 16.07 -3.99
C LYS A 184 -18.80 15.28 -3.28
N GLN A 185 -18.80 13.96 -3.38
CA GLN A 185 -19.75 13.08 -2.68
C GLN A 185 -19.60 13.19 -1.15
N PHE A 186 -18.39 13.16 -0.65
CA PHE A 186 -18.08 13.31 0.77
C PHE A 186 -18.60 14.63 1.33
N LYS A 187 -18.37 15.75 0.63
CA LYS A 187 -18.91 17.07 0.98
C LYS A 187 -20.43 17.07 1.02
N CYS A 188 -21.09 16.44 0.04
CA CYS A 188 -22.53 16.33 -0.01
C CYS A 188 -23.10 15.55 1.19
N ILE A 189 -22.45 14.45 1.60
CA ILE A 189 -22.84 13.65 2.77
C ILE A 189 -22.72 14.49 4.05
N LEU A 190 -21.62 15.20 4.23
CA LEU A 190 -21.40 16.06 5.40
C LEU A 190 -22.42 17.20 5.52
N LEU A 191 -22.82 17.79 4.39
CA LEU A 191 -23.81 18.88 4.37
C LEU A 191 -25.24 18.39 4.59
N LYS A 192 -25.57 17.14 4.24
CA LYS A 192 -26.88 16.53 4.50
C LYS A 192 -27.04 16.04 5.94
N GLN A 193 -25.97 15.94 6.71
CA GLN A 193 -26.00 15.55 8.13
C GLN A 193 -26.16 16.76 9.09
N LYS A 194 -26.18 17.98 8.56
CA LYS A 194 -26.58 19.20 9.26
C LYS A 194 -28.05 19.53 8.97
#